data_0b2097429f233bfdcb116ab7adb88de8
#
_entry.id   0b2097429f233bfdcb116ab7adb88de8
#
_cell.length_a   1.000
_cell.length_b   1.000
_cell.length_c   1.000
_cell.angle_alpha   90.00
_cell.angle_beta   90.00
_cell.angle_gamma   90.00
#
_symmetry.space_group_name_H-M   'P 1'
#
loop_
_entity.id
_entity.type
_entity.pdbx_description
1 polymer ?
#
loop_
_entity_poly.entity_id
_entity_poly.type
_entity_poly.pdbx_seq_one_letter_code
_entity_poly.pdbx_strand_id
1 'polypeptide(L)'
;VISASERSWNIVAFAALVCLAAIAIFDLVVPKPIAPSKHQQQLQKQTLMRTIEIHQQDANAAKAEVARYIWQVSKTDEIGAKSLASVTGLALKHHVSLLGFRPQKSISQDNLTQLPYLIILEGDFPGVSAFLSDLENIQTKLAINMVQVSSSEANTDRVNANIGVIAYTPAQDNAK
;
A
#
# COMPACT_ATOMS: atom_id res chain seq x y z
N VAL A 1 -19.86 -12.85 83.63
CA VAL A 1 -18.84 -13.48 82.78
C VAL A 1 -19.44 -13.63 81.37
N ILE A 2 -19.20 -12.66 80.50
CA ILE A 2 -19.66 -12.75 79.10
C ILE A 2 -18.72 -13.74 78.41
N SER A 3 -19.28 -14.81 77.84
CA SER A 3 -18.54 -15.91 77.25
C SER A 3 -17.73 -15.41 76.01
N ALA A 4 -16.53 -15.95 75.82
CA ALA A 4 -15.64 -15.57 74.70
C ALA A 4 -16.31 -15.80 73.33
N SER A 5 -17.34 -16.65 73.25
CA SER A 5 -18.13 -16.94 72.07
C SER A 5 -19.01 -15.80 71.57
N GLU A 6 -19.62 -15.02 72.51
CA GLU A 6 -20.44 -13.87 72.13
C GLU A 6 -19.63 -12.68 71.58
N ARG A 7 -18.38 -12.53 72.08
CA ARG A 7 -17.48 -11.48 71.58
C ARG A 7 -17.02 -11.74 70.15
N SER A 8 -16.75 -12.99 69.78
CA SER A 8 -16.35 -13.38 68.43
C SER A 8 -17.49 -13.20 67.42
N TRP A 9 -18.72 -13.51 67.84
CA TRP A 9 -19.91 -13.35 66.99
C TRP A 9 -20.21 -11.88 66.71
N ASN A 10 -20.06 -10.98 67.68
CA ASN A 10 -20.26 -9.55 67.49
C ASN A 10 -19.18 -8.92 66.58
N ILE A 11 -17.94 -9.40 66.62
CA ILE A 11 -16.87 -8.95 65.72
C ILE A 11 -17.14 -9.36 64.31
N VAL A 12 -17.60 -10.59 64.07
CA VAL A 12 -17.96 -11.11 62.72
C VAL A 12 -19.16 -10.35 62.15
N ALA A 13 -20.19 -10.09 62.99
CA ALA A 13 -21.37 -9.34 62.57
C ALA A 13 -21.01 -7.89 62.24
N PHE A 14 -20.13 -7.26 62.99
CA PHE A 14 -19.67 -5.88 62.71
C PHE A 14 -18.83 -5.83 61.42
N ALA A 15 -17.94 -6.78 61.22
CA ALA A 15 -17.14 -6.89 59.96
C ALA A 15 -18.05 -7.09 58.73
N ALA A 16 -19.08 -7.94 58.81
CA ALA A 16 -20.05 -8.14 57.76
C ALA A 16 -20.83 -6.85 57.40
N LEU A 17 -21.19 -6.08 58.44
CA LEU A 17 -21.94 -4.83 58.26
C LEU A 17 -21.05 -3.73 57.61
N VAL A 18 -19.79 -3.67 57.99
CA VAL A 18 -18.80 -2.77 57.32
C VAL A 18 -18.57 -3.15 55.85
N CYS A 19 -18.45 -4.43 55.55
CA CYS A 19 -18.34 -4.90 54.15
C CYS A 19 -19.56 -4.55 53.32
N LEU A 20 -20.78 -4.73 53.87
CA LEU A 20 -22.00 -4.35 53.17
C LEU A 20 -22.12 -2.84 52.93
N ALA A 21 -21.72 -2.05 53.93
CA ALA A 21 -21.67 -0.59 53.78
C ALA A 21 -20.63 -0.15 52.73
N ALA A 22 -19.46 -0.80 52.68
CA ALA A 22 -18.45 -0.53 51.68
C ALA A 22 -18.91 -0.86 50.22
N ILE A 23 -19.65 -1.99 50.08
CA ILE A 23 -20.23 -2.36 48.76
C ILE A 23 -21.32 -1.38 48.35
N ALA A 24 -22.18 -0.93 49.28
CA ALA A 24 -23.20 0.05 49.01
C ALA A 24 -22.63 1.43 48.59
N ILE A 25 -21.54 1.85 49.26
CA ILE A 25 -20.83 3.09 48.92
C ILE A 25 -20.15 2.95 47.56
N PHE A 26 -19.54 1.80 47.28
CA PHE A 26 -18.91 1.53 46.01
C PHE A 26 -19.89 1.60 44.83
N ASP A 27 -21.11 1.01 45.00
CA ASP A 27 -22.17 1.07 43.99
C ASP A 27 -22.73 2.50 43.77
N LEU A 28 -22.62 3.36 44.79
CA LEU A 28 -23.09 4.75 44.73
C LEU A 28 -22.03 5.70 44.13
N VAL A 29 -20.76 5.41 44.35
CA VAL A 29 -19.63 6.28 43.92
C VAL A 29 -19.09 5.91 42.53
N VAL A 30 -19.19 4.63 42.17
CA VAL A 30 -18.77 4.22 40.82
C VAL A 30 -19.85 4.59 39.80
N PRO A 31 -19.60 5.55 38.90
CA PRO A 31 -20.59 5.91 37.90
C PRO A 31 -20.88 4.68 37.03
N LYS A 32 -22.10 4.17 37.11
CA LYS A 32 -22.53 3.06 36.21
C LYS A 32 -22.34 3.52 34.78
N PRO A 33 -21.67 2.72 33.92
CA PRO A 33 -21.54 3.07 32.52
C PRO A 33 -22.95 3.30 31.95
N ILE A 34 -23.24 4.55 31.62
CA ILE A 34 -24.52 4.95 31.01
C ILE A 34 -24.54 4.26 29.67
N ALA A 35 -25.40 3.25 29.52
CA ALA A 35 -25.58 2.59 28.23
C ALA A 35 -25.92 3.65 27.19
N PRO A 36 -25.19 3.69 26.04
CA PRO A 36 -25.38 4.74 25.04
C PRO A 36 -26.85 4.73 24.59
N SER A 37 -27.45 5.92 24.58
CA SER A 37 -28.87 6.05 24.20
C SER A 37 -29.07 5.49 22.78
N LYS A 38 -30.26 4.97 22.48
CA LYS A 38 -30.59 4.42 21.14
C LYS A 38 -30.24 5.43 20.02
N HIS A 39 -30.39 6.72 20.31
CA HIS A 39 -30.02 7.79 19.38
C HIS A 39 -28.51 7.89 19.16
N GLN A 40 -27.69 7.78 20.19
CA GLN A 40 -26.23 7.75 20.08
C GLN A 40 -25.74 6.51 19.32
N GLN A 41 -26.35 5.36 19.55
CA GLN A 41 -26.05 4.13 18.81
C GLN A 41 -26.38 4.27 17.31
N GLN A 42 -27.50 4.92 16.97
CA GLN A 42 -27.87 5.21 15.59
C GLN A 42 -26.90 6.17 14.91
N LEU A 43 -26.50 7.25 15.59
CA LEU A 43 -25.49 8.18 15.09
C LEU A 43 -24.14 7.51 14.87
N GLN A 44 -23.69 6.69 15.81
CA GLN A 44 -22.45 5.92 15.65
C GLN A 44 -22.51 4.95 14.47
N LYS A 45 -23.65 4.23 14.29
CA LYS A 45 -23.83 3.36 13.12
C LYS A 45 -23.80 4.14 11.81
N GLN A 46 -24.47 5.28 11.75
CA GLN A 46 -24.46 6.14 10.54
C GLN A 46 -23.05 6.67 10.24
N THR A 47 -22.32 7.10 11.27
CA THR A 47 -20.94 7.56 11.10
C THR A 47 -20.02 6.43 10.62
N LEU A 48 -20.14 5.23 11.22
CA LEU A 48 -19.37 4.07 10.80
C LEU A 48 -19.71 3.64 9.37
N MET A 49 -20.99 3.60 8.99
CA MET A 49 -21.39 3.28 7.61
C MET A 49 -20.83 4.28 6.62
N ARG A 50 -20.91 5.58 6.93
CA ARG A 50 -20.37 6.63 6.08
C ARG A 50 -18.84 6.55 5.95
N THR A 51 -18.14 6.21 7.03
CA THR A 51 -16.68 6.01 7.02
C THR A 51 -16.31 4.80 6.16
N ILE A 52 -17.05 3.68 6.29
CA ILE A 52 -16.84 2.50 5.45
C ILE A 52 -17.06 2.82 3.97
N GLU A 53 -18.13 3.57 3.65
CA GLU A 53 -18.45 3.95 2.28
C GLU A 53 -17.37 4.84 1.66
N ILE A 54 -16.87 5.82 2.40
CA ILE A 54 -15.75 6.68 1.97
C ILE A 54 -14.49 5.82 1.72
N HIS A 55 -14.12 4.95 2.65
CA HIS A 55 -12.95 4.08 2.47
C HIS A 55 -13.11 3.09 1.31
N GLN A 56 -14.33 2.61 1.06
CA GLN A 56 -14.59 1.77 -0.11
C GLN A 56 -14.47 2.56 -1.43
N GLN A 57 -14.96 3.80 -1.47
CA GLN A 57 -14.81 4.68 -2.63
C GLN A 57 -13.33 4.99 -2.88
N ASP A 58 -12.57 5.34 -1.85
CA ASP A 58 -11.13 5.60 -1.96
C ASP A 58 -10.37 4.36 -2.42
N ALA A 59 -10.69 3.19 -1.87
CA ALA A 59 -10.08 1.93 -2.28
C ALA A 59 -10.41 1.56 -3.74
N ASN A 60 -11.64 1.82 -4.19
CA ASN A 60 -12.05 1.57 -5.56
C ASN A 60 -11.39 2.57 -6.53
N ALA A 61 -11.26 3.83 -6.16
CA ALA A 61 -10.54 4.84 -6.92
C ALA A 61 -9.05 4.47 -7.06
N ALA A 62 -8.39 4.09 -5.96
CA ALA A 62 -7.02 3.63 -5.97
C ALA A 62 -6.82 2.37 -6.84
N LYS A 63 -7.74 1.40 -6.75
CA LYS A 63 -7.72 0.22 -7.62
C LYS A 63 -7.88 0.57 -9.11
N ALA A 64 -8.77 1.49 -9.44
CA ALA A 64 -8.97 1.94 -10.81
C ALA A 64 -7.73 2.67 -11.36
N GLU A 65 -7.05 3.45 -10.52
CA GLU A 65 -5.81 4.12 -10.86
C GLU A 65 -4.68 3.10 -11.12
N VAL A 66 -4.47 2.17 -10.18
CA VAL A 66 -3.47 1.10 -10.34
C VAL A 66 -3.76 0.23 -11.58
N ALA A 67 -5.04 -0.05 -11.87
CA ALA A 67 -5.42 -0.85 -13.04
C ALA A 67 -4.99 -0.22 -14.38
N ARG A 68 -4.78 1.11 -14.44
CA ARG A 68 -4.27 1.79 -15.64
C ARG A 68 -2.81 1.43 -15.93
N TYR A 69 -2.02 1.13 -14.91
CA TYR A 69 -0.61 0.73 -15.04
C TYR A 69 -0.44 -0.77 -15.30
N ILE A 70 -1.49 -1.57 -15.09
CA ILE A 70 -1.43 -3.02 -15.27
C ILE A 70 -1.72 -3.38 -16.73
N TRP A 71 -0.88 -4.22 -17.31
CA TRP A 71 -1.11 -4.81 -18.62
C TRP A 71 -2.20 -5.87 -18.52
N GLN A 72 -3.29 -5.70 -19.27
CA GLN A 72 -4.41 -6.65 -19.31
C GLN A 72 -4.14 -7.86 -20.25
N VAL A 73 -2.89 -8.06 -20.62
CA VAL A 73 -2.48 -9.11 -21.57
C VAL A 73 -1.88 -10.27 -20.79
N SER A 74 -2.30 -11.48 -21.11
CA SER A 74 -1.87 -12.69 -20.41
C SER A 74 -0.51 -13.24 -20.88
N LYS A 75 0.00 -12.80 -22.06
CA LYS A 75 1.24 -13.32 -22.62
C LYS A 75 2.42 -12.39 -22.32
N THR A 76 3.37 -12.88 -21.55
CA THR A 76 4.59 -12.16 -21.17
C THR A 76 5.39 -11.65 -22.39
N ASP A 77 5.49 -12.47 -23.44
CA ASP A 77 6.21 -12.12 -24.67
C ASP A 77 5.58 -10.93 -25.41
N GLU A 78 4.25 -10.85 -25.41
CA GLU A 78 3.54 -9.73 -26.01
C GLU A 78 3.76 -8.43 -25.24
N ILE A 79 3.84 -8.48 -23.91
CA ILE A 79 4.15 -7.34 -23.06
C ILE A 79 5.58 -6.85 -23.36
N GLY A 80 6.54 -7.78 -23.45
CA GLY A 80 7.92 -7.46 -23.79
C GLY A 80 8.05 -6.77 -25.16
N ALA A 81 7.37 -7.30 -26.17
CA ALA A 81 7.37 -6.72 -27.52
C ALA A 81 6.75 -5.30 -27.55
N LYS A 82 5.61 -5.11 -26.87
CA LYS A 82 4.95 -3.80 -26.79
C LYS A 82 5.79 -2.81 -26.00
N SER A 83 6.40 -3.24 -24.90
CA SER A 83 7.30 -2.40 -24.09
C SER A 83 8.52 -1.96 -24.90
N LEU A 84 9.15 -2.87 -25.65
CA LEU A 84 10.25 -2.57 -26.55
C LEU A 84 9.83 -1.57 -27.63
N ALA A 85 8.68 -1.76 -28.27
CA ALA A 85 8.15 -0.84 -29.29
C ALA A 85 7.93 0.57 -28.71
N SER A 86 7.35 0.68 -27.52
CA SER A 86 7.17 1.97 -26.82
C SER A 86 8.50 2.65 -26.53
N VAL A 87 9.45 1.91 -25.96
CA VAL A 87 10.79 2.42 -25.62
C VAL A 87 11.53 2.86 -26.89
N THR A 88 11.46 2.08 -27.97
CA THR A 88 12.09 2.43 -29.25
C THR A 88 11.47 3.70 -29.85
N GLY A 89 10.14 3.82 -29.79
CA GLY A 89 9.45 5.04 -30.26
C GLY A 89 9.85 6.29 -29.49
N LEU A 90 9.98 6.18 -28.16
CA LEU A 90 10.45 7.28 -27.32
C LEU A 90 11.92 7.62 -27.57
N ALA A 91 12.79 6.61 -27.76
CA ALA A 91 14.18 6.83 -28.06
C ALA A 91 14.37 7.62 -29.38
N LEU A 92 13.61 7.26 -30.41
CA LEU A 92 13.59 7.98 -31.68
C LEU A 92 13.06 9.42 -31.52
N LYS A 93 11.99 9.60 -30.76
CA LYS A 93 11.40 10.92 -30.50
C LYS A 93 12.37 11.89 -29.83
N HIS A 94 13.18 11.41 -28.92
CA HIS A 94 14.12 12.22 -28.13
C HIS A 94 15.57 12.17 -28.65
N HIS A 95 15.80 11.58 -29.83
CA HIS A 95 17.10 11.47 -30.46
C HIS A 95 18.16 10.78 -29.58
N VAL A 96 17.73 9.82 -28.74
CA VAL A 96 18.64 8.98 -27.96
C VAL A 96 18.83 7.62 -28.63
N SER A 97 20.00 7.04 -28.51
CA SER A 97 20.34 5.74 -29.07
C SER A 97 19.96 4.64 -28.06
N LEU A 98 19.09 3.72 -28.46
CA LEU A 98 18.78 2.53 -27.67
C LEU A 98 19.84 1.46 -27.90
N LEU A 99 20.75 1.25 -26.96
CA LEU A 99 21.83 0.26 -27.04
C LEU A 99 21.40 -1.13 -26.62
N GLY A 100 20.36 -1.22 -25.77
CA GLY A 100 19.86 -2.50 -25.31
C GLY A 100 18.53 -2.43 -24.57
N PHE A 101 17.76 -3.51 -24.73
CA PHE A 101 16.55 -3.78 -23.97
C PHE A 101 16.60 -5.24 -23.50
N ARG A 102 16.80 -5.45 -22.22
CA ARG A 102 17.06 -6.77 -21.66
C ARG A 102 16.00 -7.17 -20.65
N PRO A 103 15.21 -8.22 -20.92
CA PRO A 103 14.32 -8.78 -19.93
C PRO A 103 15.11 -9.35 -18.77
N GLN A 104 14.60 -9.17 -17.56
CA GLN A 104 15.12 -9.73 -16.34
C GLN A 104 14.20 -10.85 -15.84
N LYS A 105 14.60 -11.57 -14.80
CA LYS A 105 13.78 -12.62 -14.20
C LYS A 105 12.48 -12.04 -13.66
N SER A 106 11.36 -12.58 -14.10
CA SER A 106 10.04 -12.23 -13.58
C SER A 106 9.88 -12.62 -12.11
N ILE A 107 9.13 -11.81 -11.36
CA ILE A 107 8.84 -12.04 -9.96
C ILE A 107 7.32 -12.04 -9.81
N SER A 108 6.77 -13.16 -9.33
CA SER A 108 5.34 -13.25 -9.02
C SER A 108 5.18 -13.08 -7.51
N GLN A 109 4.37 -12.11 -7.12
CA GLN A 109 4.03 -11.82 -5.74
C GLN A 109 2.54 -11.52 -5.64
N ASP A 110 1.87 -12.21 -4.74
CA ASP A 110 0.42 -12.13 -4.54
C ASP A 110 -0.33 -12.38 -5.87
N ASN A 111 -1.13 -11.42 -6.30
CA ASN A 111 -1.92 -11.50 -7.53
C ASN A 111 -1.30 -10.76 -8.73
N LEU A 112 -0.02 -10.38 -8.63
CA LEU A 112 0.69 -9.63 -9.66
C LEU A 112 1.99 -10.32 -10.04
N THR A 113 2.30 -10.27 -11.33
CA THR A 113 3.62 -10.64 -11.86
C THR A 113 4.32 -9.37 -12.33
N GLN A 114 5.54 -9.19 -11.84
CA GLN A 114 6.46 -8.13 -12.23
C GLN A 114 7.35 -8.65 -13.35
N LEU A 115 7.43 -7.91 -14.43
CA LEU A 115 8.29 -8.17 -15.58
C LEU A 115 9.32 -7.04 -15.67
N PRO A 116 10.49 -7.21 -15.03
CA PRO A 116 11.51 -6.16 -15.06
C PRO A 116 12.30 -6.20 -16.36
N TYR A 117 12.64 -5.03 -16.87
CA TYR A 117 13.51 -4.82 -18.04
C TYR A 117 14.59 -3.84 -17.70
N LEU A 118 15.77 -4.04 -18.29
CA LEU A 118 16.88 -3.09 -18.26
C LEU A 118 17.00 -2.44 -19.64
N ILE A 119 16.87 -1.12 -19.69
CA ILE A 119 17.05 -0.28 -20.86
C ILE A 119 18.44 0.35 -20.78
N ILE A 120 19.19 0.30 -21.86
CA ILE A 120 20.51 0.92 -21.96
C ILE A 120 20.44 1.94 -23.09
N LEU A 121 20.68 3.21 -22.76
CA LEU A 121 20.60 4.33 -23.69
C LEU A 121 21.94 5.09 -23.74
N GLU A 122 22.21 5.71 -24.88
CA GLU A 122 23.25 6.71 -25.05
C GLU A 122 22.67 7.92 -25.76
N GLY A 123 23.02 9.12 -25.30
CA GLY A 123 22.55 10.36 -25.91
C GLY A 123 22.98 11.59 -25.12
N ASP A 124 22.49 12.75 -25.54
CA ASP A 124 22.71 13.98 -24.81
C ASP A 124 21.83 14.01 -23.53
N PHE A 125 22.34 14.57 -22.45
CA PHE A 125 21.65 14.64 -21.18
C PHE A 125 20.22 15.21 -21.27
N PRO A 126 19.94 16.32 -22.01
CA PRO A 126 18.58 16.81 -22.22
C PRO A 126 17.67 15.79 -22.91
N GLY A 127 18.16 15.07 -23.91
CA GLY A 127 17.41 14.02 -24.62
C GLY A 127 17.06 12.85 -23.70
N VAL A 128 18.03 12.39 -22.90
CA VAL A 128 17.81 11.32 -21.90
C VAL A 128 16.82 11.77 -20.83
N SER A 129 16.90 13.02 -20.36
CA SER A 129 15.95 13.57 -19.37
C SER A 129 14.53 13.65 -19.94
N ALA A 130 14.35 14.11 -21.17
CA ALA A 130 13.06 14.16 -21.84
C ALA A 130 12.49 12.74 -22.10
N PHE A 131 13.35 11.79 -22.48
CA PHE A 131 12.98 10.39 -22.60
C PHE A 131 12.44 9.81 -21.28
N LEU A 132 13.12 10.06 -20.16
CA LEU A 132 12.68 9.62 -18.83
C LEU A 132 11.32 10.20 -18.47
N SER A 133 11.12 11.50 -18.69
CA SER A 133 9.83 12.17 -18.44
C SER A 133 8.67 11.56 -19.23
N ASP A 134 8.88 11.23 -20.49
CA ASP A 134 7.87 10.59 -21.32
C ASP A 134 7.68 9.11 -20.98
N LEU A 135 8.73 8.44 -20.50
CA LEU A 135 8.68 7.05 -20.07
C LEU A 135 7.81 6.87 -18.82
N GLU A 136 7.77 7.85 -17.92
CA GLU A 136 6.89 7.86 -16.75
C GLU A 136 5.41 8.06 -17.09
N ASN A 137 5.09 8.35 -18.35
CA ASN A 137 3.71 8.53 -18.75
C ASN A 137 2.92 7.22 -18.60
N ILE A 138 1.70 7.34 -18.08
CA ILE A 138 0.77 6.22 -17.87
C ILE A 138 0.50 5.38 -19.13
N GLN A 139 0.67 5.97 -20.31
CA GLN A 139 0.46 5.27 -21.59
C GLN A 139 1.50 4.19 -21.86
N THR A 140 2.71 4.33 -21.34
CA THR A 140 3.79 3.33 -21.49
C THR A 140 3.52 2.09 -20.63
N LYS A 141 2.78 2.23 -19.53
CA LYS A 141 2.54 1.20 -18.51
C LYS A 141 3.82 0.57 -17.98
N LEU A 142 4.88 1.36 -17.91
CA LEU A 142 6.19 0.99 -17.38
C LEU A 142 6.48 1.86 -16.16
N ALA A 143 6.77 1.22 -15.04
CA ALA A 143 7.20 1.91 -13.83
C ALA A 143 8.73 1.92 -13.77
N ILE A 144 9.33 3.09 -13.60
CA ILE A 144 10.78 3.22 -13.42
C ILE A 144 11.13 2.83 -11.99
N ASN A 145 12.06 1.90 -11.82
CA ASN A 145 12.55 1.49 -10.50
C ASN A 145 14.02 1.83 -10.26
N MET A 146 14.78 2.12 -11.32
CA MET A 146 16.20 2.46 -11.24
C MET A 146 16.58 3.39 -12.38
N VAL A 147 17.34 4.43 -12.06
CA VAL A 147 18.00 5.28 -13.07
C VAL A 147 19.44 5.47 -12.65
N GLN A 148 20.35 5.12 -13.54
CA GLN A 148 21.79 5.31 -13.37
C GLN A 148 22.35 5.98 -14.61
N VAL A 149 22.84 7.21 -14.46
CA VAL A 149 23.41 8.01 -15.56
C VAL A 149 24.90 8.23 -15.29
N SER A 150 25.71 8.00 -16.29
CA SER A 150 27.15 8.25 -16.26
C SER A 150 27.59 9.03 -17.49
N SER A 151 28.58 9.90 -17.36
CA SER A 151 29.18 10.57 -18.51
C SER A 151 29.80 9.53 -19.44
N SER A 152 29.56 9.65 -20.73
CA SER A 152 30.20 8.80 -21.76
C SER A 152 31.64 9.22 -22.02
N GLU A 153 31.90 10.53 -22.01
CA GLU A 153 33.23 11.12 -22.30
C GLU A 153 33.47 12.36 -21.44
N ALA A 154 34.71 12.60 -21.07
CA ALA A 154 35.08 13.83 -20.36
C ALA A 154 34.84 15.07 -21.26
N ASN A 155 34.19 16.09 -20.71
CA ASN A 155 33.83 17.35 -21.38
C ASN A 155 32.80 17.27 -22.51
N THR A 156 31.95 16.25 -22.54
CA THR A 156 30.80 16.18 -23.46
C THR A 156 29.51 16.07 -22.69
N ASP A 157 28.39 16.56 -23.26
CA ASP A 157 27.05 16.38 -22.71
C ASP A 157 26.49 14.96 -22.95
N ARG A 158 27.30 14.08 -23.55
CA ARG A 158 26.92 12.69 -23.85
C ARG A 158 26.95 11.84 -22.58
N VAL A 159 25.88 11.14 -22.37
CA VAL A 159 25.68 10.26 -21.20
C VAL A 159 25.25 8.88 -21.63
N ASN A 160 25.66 7.89 -20.84
CA ASN A 160 25.13 6.54 -20.85
C ASN A 160 24.13 6.42 -19.70
N ALA A 161 22.92 5.95 -20.00
CA ALA A 161 21.86 5.74 -19.00
C ALA A 161 21.46 4.27 -18.95
N ASN A 162 21.50 3.69 -17.75
CA ASN A 162 20.92 2.40 -17.43
C ASN A 162 19.62 2.64 -16.65
N ILE A 163 18.51 2.22 -17.23
CA ILE A 163 17.18 2.47 -16.68
C ILE A 163 16.51 1.13 -16.43
N GLY A 164 16.20 0.84 -15.17
CA GLY A 164 15.37 -0.30 -14.79
C GLY A 164 13.90 0.10 -14.86
N VAL A 165 13.09 -0.71 -15.54
CA VAL A 165 11.64 -0.53 -15.62
C VAL A 165 10.93 -1.82 -15.31
N ILE A 166 9.71 -1.72 -14.79
CA ILE A 166 8.86 -2.86 -14.46
C ILE A 166 7.51 -2.71 -15.17
N ALA A 167 7.11 -3.73 -15.91
CA ALA A 167 5.74 -3.90 -16.35
C ALA A 167 5.00 -4.81 -15.37
N TYR A 168 3.76 -4.46 -15.02
CA TYR A 168 2.92 -5.25 -14.13
C TYR A 168 1.82 -5.95 -14.93
N THR A 169 1.61 -7.23 -14.64
CA THR A 169 0.51 -8.02 -15.20
C THR A 169 -0.17 -8.83 -14.08
N PRO A 170 -1.45 -9.16 -14.18
CA PRO A 170 -2.07 -10.10 -13.25
C PRO A 170 -1.27 -11.42 -13.22
N ALA A 171 -1.14 -12.02 -12.04
CA ALA A 171 -0.55 -13.34 -11.93
C ALA A 171 -1.35 -14.30 -12.79
N GLN A 172 -0.66 -15.08 -13.63
CA GLN A 172 -1.31 -16.18 -14.33
C GLN A 172 -1.57 -17.27 -13.29
N ASP A 173 -2.83 -17.62 -13.08
CA ASP A 173 -3.17 -18.88 -12.45
C ASP A 173 -2.59 -19.98 -13.35
N ASN A 174 -1.42 -20.48 -12.99
CA ASN A 174 -0.94 -21.75 -13.51
C ASN A 174 -1.85 -22.82 -12.92
N ALA A 175 -3.04 -22.97 -13.52
CA ALA A 175 -3.85 -24.15 -13.32
C ALA A 175 -2.98 -25.35 -13.73
N LYS A 176 -2.54 -26.08 -12.71
CA LYS A 176 -1.90 -27.40 -12.83
C LYS A 176 -2.90 -28.40 -13.33
#